data_e51714024a5b1fcdd37f5a86390ead59
#
_entry.id   e51714024a5b1fcdd37f5a86390ead59
#
_cell.length_a   1.000
_cell.length_b   1.000
_cell.length_c   1.000
_cell.angle_alpha   90.00
_cell.angle_beta   90.00
_cell.angle_gamma   90.00
#
_symmetry.space_group_name_H-M   'P 1'
#
loop_
_entity.id
_entity.type
_entity.pdbx_description
1 polymer ?
#
loop_
_entity_poly.entity_id
_entity_poly.type
_entity_poly.pdbx_seq_one_letter_code
_entity_poly.pdbx_strand_id
1 'polypeptide(L)'
;ISEESGELVGYRFSVATVERVTEFYLRVQGLPVRNGYLKYDGVVERFRLRPGFAAPALVVRSVENLPPAWFQTFGGEPLWKWTMLVISSLFAIALFILAYRLSRALGDGTRPASGLATLVQPALAIFTILLVALLHFVVVEVIRLTGAEREFVVAILLIAAHFAVIWLIFIVAVRAAAVVIRIREMGLHALDAQLVRVVAKLVAVLLALYVLVNLAERLGVPITPMLAGLGVGGLAVALAIRPTLENVVAGFVLFADAPVRIGEFCEFGDKMGTVESIGLR
;
A
#
# COMPACT_ATOMS: atom_id res chain seq x y z
N ILE A 1 -12.81 33.03 -27.39
CA ILE A 1 -14.25 33.35 -27.17
C ILE A 1 -15.01 32.41 -28.09
N SER A 2 -15.58 31.34 -27.56
CA SER A 2 -16.55 30.55 -28.29
C SER A 2 -17.93 30.94 -27.76
N GLU A 3 -18.65 31.70 -28.58
CA GLU A 3 -20.08 31.90 -28.40
C GLU A 3 -20.81 30.63 -28.90
N GLU A 4 -21.15 29.74 -28.01
CA GLU A 4 -22.23 28.77 -28.24
C GLU A 4 -23.26 28.99 -27.12
N SER A 5 -24.45 29.38 -27.50
CA SER A 5 -25.65 29.46 -26.67
C SER A 5 -25.63 30.44 -25.47
N GLY A 6 -25.46 31.76 -25.66
CA GLY A 6 -25.95 32.79 -24.71
C GLY A 6 -25.52 32.70 -23.22
N GLU A 7 -24.84 31.70 -22.79
CA GLU A 7 -24.25 31.54 -21.46
C GLU A 7 -22.75 31.93 -21.49
N LEU A 8 -22.36 32.78 -20.56
CA LEU A 8 -20.98 33.16 -20.30
C LEU A 8 -20.15 31.91 -19.95
N VAL A 9 -19.63 31.22 -20.95
CA VAL A 9 -18.62 30.19 -20.77
C VAL A 9 -17.34 30.87 -20.32
N GLY A 10 -16.89 30.61 -19.10
CA GLY A 10 -15.74 31.25 -18.48
C GLY A 10 -14.48 31.18 -19.34
N TYR A 11 -13.62 32.20 -19.21
CA TYR A 11 -12.32 32.27 -19.91
C TYR A 11 -11.48 31.02 -19.58
N ARG A 12 -11.03 30.33 -20.60
CA ARG A 12 -10.07 29.21 -20.47
C ARG A 12 -8.76 29.57 -21.14
N PHE A 13 -7.66 29.14 -20.55
CA PHE A 13 -6.35 29.25 -21.20
C PHE A 13 -6.30 28.27 -22.39
N SER A 14 -5.70 28.72 -23.51
CA SER A 14 -5.44 27.80 -24.62
C SER A 14 -4.38 26.77 -24.24
N VAL A 15 -4.36 25.62 -24.92
CA VAL A 15 -3.34 24.59 -24.72
C VAL A 15 -1.93 25.16 -24.89
N ALA A 16 -1.71 25.96 -25.96
CA ALA A 16 -0.43 26.63 -26.22
C ALA A 16 -0.02 27.60 -25.09
N THR A 17 -0.99 28.25 -24.42
CA THR A 17 -0.68 29.13 -23.27
C THR A 17 -0.27 28.30 -22.06
N VAL A 18 -0.91 27.17 -21.83
CA VAL A 18 -0.60 26.26 -20.71
C VAL A 18 0.79 25.62 -20.90
N GLU A 19 1.11 25.17 -22.10
CA GLU A 19 2.43 24.60 -22.43
C GLU A 19 3.57 25.61 -22.24
N ARG A 20 3.30 26.90 -22.52
CA ARG A 20 4.30 27.97 -22.42
C ARG A 20 4.23 28.76 -21.11
N VAL A 21 3.45 28.32 -20.13
CA VAL A 21 3.27 29.08 -18.88
C VAL A 21 4.59 29.32 -18.15
N THR A 22 5.50 28.36 -18.14
CA THR A 22 6.82 28.49 -17.52
C THR A 22 7.68 29.55 -18.22
N GLU A 23 7.66 29.57 -19.54
CA GLU A 23 8.38 30.60 -20.33
C GLU A 23 7.83 32.01 -20.05
N PHE A 24 6.51 32.16 -20.04
CA PHE A 24 5.89 33.44 -19.71
C PHE A 24 6.19 33.89 -18.29
N TYR A 25 6.16 32.94 -17.32
CA TYR A 25 6.51 33.25 -15.94
C TYR A 25 7.97 33.74 -15.82
N LEU A 26 8.93 33.05 -16.43
CA LEU A 26 10.34 33.42 -16.38
C LEU A 26 10.60 34.80 -16.99
N ARG A 27 9.82 35.20 -18.02
CA ARG A 27 9.93 36.53 -18.62
C ARG A 27 9.38 37.66 -17.75
N VAL A 28 8.35 37.38 -16.94
CA VAL A 28 7.66 38.42 -16.16
C VAL A 28 8.05 38.46 -14.69
N GLN A 29 8.71 37.43 -14.16
CA GLN A 29 9.02 37.31 -12.73
C GLN A 29 9.90 38.46 -12.19
N GLY A 30 10.75 39.05 -13.04
CA GLY A 30 11.61 40.20 -12.69
C GLY A 30 11.02 41.56 -12.97
N LEU A 31 9.79 41.64 -13.51
CA LEU A 31 9.17 42.93 -13.82
C LEU A 31 8.52 43.54 -12.58
N PRO A 32 8.67 44.88 -12.38
CA PRO A 32 8.02 45.55 -11.26
C PRO A 32 6.50 45.51 -11.43
N VAL A 33 5.79 45.29 -10.31
CA VAL A 33 4.32 45.23 -10.27
C VAL A 33 3.78 46.64 -10.64
N ARG A 34 3.02 46.74 -11.71
CA ARG A 34 2.58 48.02 -12.32
C ARG A 34 1.64 48.85 -11.43
N ASN A 35 0.89 48.23 -10.55
CA ASN A 35 -0.04 48.91 -9.64
C ASN A 35 0.19 48.40 -8.20
N GLY A 36 0.41 49.30 -7.25
CA GLY A 36 0.71 49.03 -5.86
C GLY A 36 -0.34 48.23 -5.04
N TYR A 37 -1.22 47.51 -5.72
CA TYR A 37 -2.21 46.62 -5.11
C TYR A 37 -1.61 45.33 -4.53
N LEU A 38 -0.43 44.93 -5.05
CA LEU A 38 0.29 43.79 -4.48
C LEU A 38 1.51 44.31 -3.72
N LYS A 39 1.37 44.40 -2.43
CA LYS A 39 2.39 44.88 -1.49
C LYS A 39 3.66 44.04 -1.42
N TYR A 40 3.88 43.08 -2.38
CA TYR A 40 4.86 42.04 -2.25
C TYR A 40 5.43 41.62 -3.63
N ASP A 41 6.71 41.72 -3.76
CA ASP A 41 7.50 41.15 -4.85
C ASP A 41 7.40 39.60 -4.78
N GLY A 42 7.03 38.96 -5.89
CA GLY A 42 7.07 37.51 -6.04
C GLY A 42 5.86 36.72 -5.47
N VAL A 43 4.75 36.68 -6.23
CA VAL A 43 3.58 35.85 -5.88
C VAL A 43 3.98 34.37 -5.68
N VAL A 44 4.92 33.87 -6.51
CA VAL A 44 5.40 32.48 -6.42
C VAL A 44 6.24 32.24 -5.18
N GLU A 45 7.14 33.20 -4.85
CA GLU A 45 7.95 33.11 -3.64
C GLU A 45 7.09 33.07 -2.38
N ARG A 46 6.09 33.93 -2.32
CA ARG A 46 5.12 33.93 -1.22
C ARG A 46 4.33 32.61 -1.14
N PHE A 47 3.94 32.05 -2.29
CA PHE A 47 3.25 30.79 -2.36
C PHE A 47 4.11 29.63 -1.84
N ARG A 48 5.43 29.67 -2.11
CA ARG A 48 6.41 28.69 -1.59
C ARG A 48 6.73 28.89 -0.12
N LEU A 49 6.78 30.13 0.35
CA LEU A 49 7.16 30.45 1.73
C LEU A 49 6.03 30.22 2.75
N ARG A 50 4.77 30.17 2.33
CA ARG A 50 3.64 29.97 3.23
C ARG A 50 3.30 28.49 3.44
N PRO A 51 2.73 28.15 4.63
CA PRO A 51 2.10 26.85 4.85
C PRO A 51 0.97 26.58 3.86
N GLY A 52 0.60 25.31 3.71
CA GLY A 52 -0.51 24.89 2.87
C GLY A 52 -1.86 25.40 3.36
N PHE A 53 -2.88 25.30 2.52
CA PHE A 53 -4.22 25.80 2.82
C PHE A 53 -4.91 25.03 3.97
N ALA A 54 -4.55 23.76 4.19
CA ALA A 54 -5.07 22.95 5.28
C ALA A 54 -4.27 23.10 6.58
N ALA A 55 -3.29 24.04 6.62
CA ALA A 55 -2.49 24.26 7.82
C ALA A 55 -3.35 24.85 8.95
N PRO A 56 -3.32 24.26 10.16
CA PRO A 56 -3.99 24.82 11.33
C PRO A 56 -3.52 26.26 11.62
N ALA A 57 -4.39 27.08 12.16
CA ALA A 57 -4.10 28.48 12.46
C ALA A 57 -2.86 28.64 13.39
N LEU A 58 -2.62 27.66 14.27
CA LEU A 58 -1.41 27.62 15.11
C LEU A 58 -0.14 27.51 14.28
N VAL A 59 -0.13 26.64 13.27
CA VAL A 59 1.05 26.46 12.38
C VAL A 59 1.28 27.73 11.58
N VAL A 60 0.23 28.33 11.04
CA VAL A 60 0.33 29.58 10.25
C VAL A 60 0.93 30.68 11.12
N ARG A 61 0.40 30.91 12.33
CA ARG A 61 0.90 31.93 13.27
C ARG A 61 2.34 31.64 13.70
N SER A 62 2.69 30.36 13.95
CA SER A 62 4.05 29.99 14.32
C SER A 62 5.05 30.30 13.20
N VAL A 63 4.69 29.99 11.94
CA VAL A 63 5.53 30.27 10.78
C VAL A 63 5.65 31.77 10.51
N GLU A 64 4.58 32.55 10.68
CA GLU A 64 4.61 34.01 10.49
C GLU A 64 5.51 34.71 11.53
N ASN A 65 5.70 34.14 12.70
CA ASN A 65 6.53 34.68 13.78
C ASN A 65 8.00 34.18 13.72
N LEU A 66 8.37 33.37 12.72
CA LEU A 66 9.75 32.87 12.61
C LEU A 66 10.72 33.97 12.19
N PRO A 67 11.97 33.95 12.70
CA PRO A 67 13.03 34.82 12.23
C PRO A 67 13.32 34.68 10.74
N PRO A 68 13.80 35.72 10.05
CA PRO A 68 14.08 35.68 8.59
C PRO A 68 15.02 34.54 8.17
N ALA A 69 15.93 34.11 9.04
CA ALA A 69 16.84 32.99 8.79
C ALA A 69 16.12 31.66 8.43
N TRP A 70 14.90 31.43 8.92
CA TRP A 70 14.11 30.23 8.66
C TRP A 70 13.49 30.18 7.26
N PHE A 71 13.46 31.32 6.58
CA PHE A 71 12.98 31.46 5.22
C PHE A 71 14.08 31.29 4.18
N GLN A 72 15.34 31.10 4.61
CA GLN A 72 16.42 30.72 3.69
C GLN A 72 16.08 29.39 3.03
N THR A 73 16.31 29.32 1.72
CA THR A 73 15.99 28.15 0.90
C THR A 73 17.13 27.15 0.88
N PHE A 74 16.84 25.91 1.19
CA PHE A 74 17.74 24.77 1.04
C PHE A 74 17.04 23.73 0.18
N GLY A 75 17.67 23.28 -0.91
CA GLY A 75 17.06 22.36 -1.86
C GLY A 75 15.78 22.91 -2.51
N GLY A 76 15.67 24.23 -2.68
CA GLY A 76 14.48 24.84 -3.27
C GLY A 76 13.32 25.11 -2.30
N GLU A 77 13.35 24.63 -1.08
CA GLU A 77 12.32 24.84 -0.05
C GLU A 77 12.88 25.58 1.19
N PRO A 78 12.07 26.38 1.90
CA PRO A 78 12.52 27.09 3.09
C PRO A 78 12.83 26.13 4.25
N LEU A 79 13.80 26.47 5.09
CA LEU A 79 14.29 25.65 6.20
C LEU A 79 13.18 25.22 7.18
N TRP A 80 12.18 26.07 7.42
CA TRP A 80 11.09 25.73 8.31
C TRP A 80 10.27 24.51 7.83
N LYS A 81 10.16 24.29 6.51
CA LYS A 81 9.46 23.11 5.97
C LYS A 81 10.25 21.83 6.24
N TRP A 82 11.57 21.87 6.10
CA TRP A 82 12.44 20.73 6.42
C TRP A 82 12.37 20.38 7.91
N THR A 83 12.39 21.38 8.79
CA THR A 83 12.26 21.13 10.23
C THR A 83 10.89 20.58 10.60
N MET A 84 9.82 21.09 10.02
CA MET A 84 8.47 20.54 10.19
C MET A 84 8.38 19.09 9.67
N LEU A 85 9.01 18.77 8.53
CA LEU A 85 9.08 17.42 7.99
C LEU A 85 9.79 16.47 8.96
N VAL A 86 10.95 16.89 9.49
CA VAL A 86 11.72 16.08 10.46
C VAL A 86 10.91 15.88 11.75
N ILE A 87 10.34 16.95 12.31
CA ILE A 87 9.55 16.87 13.55
C ILE A 87 8.34 15.96 13.37
N SER A 88 7.57 16.12 12.28
CA SER A 88 6.40 15.28 12.03
C SER A 88 6.77 13.82 11.79
N SER A 89 7.90 13.56 11.11
CA SER A 89 8.41 12.21 10.89
C SER A 89 8.88 11.54 12.19
N LEU A 90 9.62 12.27 13.04
CA LEU A 90 10.05 11.78 14.35
C LEU A 90 8.85 11.52 15.27
N PHE A 91 7.85 12.39 15.25
CA PHE A 91 6.61 12.20 16.00
C PHE A 91 5.86 10.95 15.54
N ALA A 92 5.75 10.73 14.23
CA ALA A 92 5.13 9.53 13.66
C ALA A 92 5.89 8.25 14.06
N ILE A 93 7.24 8.28 14.01
CA ILE A 93 8.07 7.16 14.45
C ILE A 93 7.88 6.89 15.95
N ALA A 94 7.85 7.93 16.78
CA ALA A 94 7.62 7.79 18.22
C ALA A 94 6.25 7.17 18.53
N LEU A 95 5.20 7.61 17.84
CA LEU A 95 3.85 7.04 17.95
C LEU A 95 3.82 5.57 17.50
N PHE A 96 4.50 5.23 16.42
CA PHE A 96 4.62 3.84 15.96
C PHE A 96 5.33 2.96 16.99
N ILE A 97 6.47 3.44 17.55
CA ILE A 97 7.21 2.71 18.60
C ILE A 97 6.35 2.52 19.85
N LEU A 98 5.62 3.56 20.25
CA LEU A 98 4.71 3.48 21.40
C LEU A 98 3.60 2.46 21.18
N ALA A 99 2.94 2.52 20.02
CA ALA A 99 1.89 1.57 19.63
C ALA A 99 2.43 0.14 19.56
N TYR A 100 3.63 -0.05 19.01
CA TYR A 100 4.29 -1.34 18.93
C TYR A 100 4.65 -1.89 20.33
N ARG A 101 5.18 -1.07 21.24
CA ARG A 101 5.46 -1.47 22.64
C ARG A 101 4.17 -1.83 23.38
N LEU A 102 3.12 -1.03 23.20
CA LEU A 102 1.82 -1.29 23.82
C LEU A 102 1.20 -2.59 23.27
N SER A 103 1.30 -2.83 21.95
CA SER A 103 0.82 -4.07 21.34
C SER A 103 1.52 -5.31 21.87
N ARG A 104 2.84 -5.22 22.15
CA ARG A 104 3.59 -6.29 22.81
C ARG A 104 3.14 -6.48 24.25
N ALA A 105 3.02 -5.43 25.02
CA ALA A 105 2.58 -5.51 26.41
C ALA A 105 1.18 -6.12 26.56
N LEU A 106 0.29 -5.85 25.61
CA LEU A 106 -1.05 -6.46 25.58
C LEU A 106 -1.06 -7.89 25.02
N GLY A 107 -0.07 -8.26 24.20
CA GLY A 107 0.04 -9.58 23.57
C GLY A 107 0.77 -10.63 24.42
N ASP A 108 1.69 -10.22 25.31
CA ASP A 108 2.50 -11.12 26.14
C ASP A 108 1.81 -11.59 27.43
N GLY A 109 0.54 -11.24 27.63
CA GLY A 109 -0.24 -11.75 28.75
C GLY A 109 -0.39 -13.27 28.67
N THR A 110 0.12 -13.97 29.69
CA THR A 110 0.13 -15.43 29.87
C THR A 110 -1.26 -16.10 29.98
N ARG A 111 -2.34 -15.40 29.62
CA ARG A 111 -3.70 -15.94 29.58
C ARG A 111 -4.08 -16.39 28.17
N PRO A 112 -4.78 -17.54 28.01
CA PRO A 112 -5.24 -18.01 26.72
C PRO A 112 -6.05 -16.90 26.04
N ALA A 113 -5.69 -16.62 24.80
CA ALA A 113 -6.10 -15.49 24.00
C ALA A 113 -7.55 -15.03 24.24
N SER A 114 -7.73 -14.00 25.06
CA SER A 114 -8.96 -13.22 25.04
C SER A 114 -9.14 -12.70 23.59
N GLY A 115 -10.37 -12.66 23.07
CA GLY A 115 -10.63 -12.23 21.69
C GLY A 115 -9.98 -10.89 21.34
N LEU A 116 -9.68 -10.04 22.34
CA LEU A 116 -8.95 -8.79 22.20
C LEU A 116 -7.48 -8.98 21.77
N ALA A 117 -6.76 -9.96 22.30
CA ALA A 117 -5.36 -10.20 21.92
C ALA A 117 -5.20 -10.59 20.44
N THR A 118 -6.24 -11.19 19.85
CA THR A 118 -6.24 -11.53 18.42
C THR A 118 -6.37 -10.31 17.50
N LEU A 119 -6.93 -9.20 17.99
CA LEU A 119 -7.14 -7.98 17.21
C LEU A 119 -5.98 -7.00 17.31
N VAL A 120 -5.07 -7.15 18.25
CA VAL A 120 -3.96 -6.21 18.50
C VAL A 120 -3.03 -6.08 17.28
N GLN A 121 -2.64 -7.18 16.65
CA GLN A 121 -1.74 -7.14 15.49
C GLN A 121 -2.37 -6.50 14.24
N PRO A 122 -3.60 -6.88 13.80
CA PRO A 122 -4.23 -6.18 12.69
C PRO A 122 -4.53 -4.70 13.02
N ALA A 123 -4.89 -4.37 14.26
CA ALA A 123 -5.07 -2.99 14.69
C ALA A 123 -3.78 -2.17 14.57
N LEU A 124 -2.62 -2.75 14.93
CA LEU A 124 -1.32 -2.09 14.74
C LEU A 124 -1.00 -1.83 13.27
N ALA A 125 -1.29 -2.79 12.38
CA ALA A 125 -1.07 -2.60 10.94
C ALA A 125 -2.00 -1.51 10.37
N ILE A 126 -3.28 -1.50 10.75
CA ILE A 126 -4.23 -0.44 10.36
C ILE A 126 -3.76 0.92 10.91
N PHE A 127 -3.35 0.98 12.18
CA PHE A 127 -2.80 2.19 12.78
C PHE A 127 -1.58 2.71 11.99
N THR A 128 -0.68 1.82 11.56
CA THR A 128 0.49 2.19 10.74
C THR A 128 0.07 2.79 9.40
N ILE A 129 -0.92 2.20 8.73
CA ILE A 129 -1.45 2.73 7.46
C ILE A 129 -2.04 4.13 7.69
N LEU A 130 -2.85 4.32 8.73
CA LEU A 130 -3.44 5.62 9.07
C LEU A 130 -2.38 6.65 9.42
N LEU A 131 -1.32 6.25 10.14
CA LEU A 131 -0.21 7.12 10.50
C LEU A 131 0.58 7.60 9.27
N VAL A 132 0.85 6.69 8.32
CA VAL A 132 1.50 7.06 7.05
C VAL A 132 0.59 7.95 6.21
N ALA A 133 -0.71 7.68 6.17
CA ALA A 133 -1.69 8.53 5.46
C ALA A 133 -1.77 9.93 6.09
N LEU A 134 -1.75 10.03 7.42
CA LEU A 134 -1.71 11.30 8.13
C LEU A 134 -0.42 12.07 7.82
N LEU A 135 0.73 11.40 7.83
CA LEU A 135 2.01 12.02 7.50
C LEU A 135 2.02 12.51 6.04
N HIS A 136 1.46 11.72 5.12
CA HIS A 136 1.28 12.13 3.72
C HIS A 136 0.41 13.41 3.62
N PHE A 137 -0.72 13.44 4.33
CA PHE A 137 -1.57 14.63 4.38
C PHE A 137 -0.82 15.85 4.93
N VAL A 138 -0.06 15.68 6.01
CA VAL A 138 0.75 16.76 6.59
C VAL A 138 1.79 17.28 5.59
N VAL A 139 2.48 16.40 4.87
CA VAL A 139 3.50 16.77 3.89
C VAL A 139 2.91 17.52 2.69
N VAL A 140 1.77 17.05 2.18
CA VAL A 140 1.16 17.57 0.94
C VAL A 140 0.31 18.81 1.21
N GLU A 141 -0.51 18.80 2.27
CA GLU A 141 -1.54 19.82 2.49
C GLU A 141 -1.15 20.84 3.55
N VAL A 142 -0.34 20.47 4.56
CA VAL A 142 0.04 21.37 5.65
C VAL A 142 1.39 22.01 5.38
N ILE A 143 2.44 21.22 5.14
CA ILE A 143 3.80 21.71 4.87
C ILE A 143 3.87 22.24 3.44
N ARG A 144 3.21 21.54 2.49
CA ARG A 144 3.14 21.88 1.08
C ARG A 144 4.53 21.94 0.44
N LEU A 145 5.23 20.83 0.45
CA LEU A 145 6.45 20.68 -0.33
C LEU A 145 6.15 20.83 -1.83
N THR A 146 7.09 21.36 -2.59
CA THR A 146 6.98 21.57 -4.03
C THR A 146 8.18 20.92 -4.75
N GLY A 147 8.10 20.79 -6.08
CA GLY A 147 9.24 20.30 -6.87
C GLY A 147 9.59 18.83 -6.64
N ALA A 148 10.86 18.51 -6.91
CA ALA A 148 11.41 17.16 -6.82
C ALA A 148 11.44 16.62 -5.37
N GLU A 149 11.61 17.49 -4.40
CA GLU A 149 11.62 17.14 -2.97
C GLU A 149 10.28 16.57 -2.54
N ARG A 150 9.16 17.14 -3.04
CA ARG A 150 7.82 16.59 -2.80
C ARG A 150 7.69 15.20 -3.40
N GLU A 151 8.10 15.03 -4.65
CA GLU A 151 7.99 13.73 -5.33
C GLU A 151 8.79 12.66 -4.60
N PHE A 152 10.01 12.98 -4.17
CA PHE A 152 10.85 12.06 -3.40
C PHE A 152 10.23 11.67 -2.06
N VAL A 153 9.77 12.64 -1.26
CA VAL A 153 9.14 12.36 0.04
C VAL A 153 7.83 11.57 -0.13
N VAL A 154 7.00 11.94 -1.10
CA VAL A 154 5.75 11.25 -1.40
C VAL A 154 6.02 9.82 -1.88
N ALA A 155 7.06 9.57 -2.68
CA ALA A 155 7.46 8.23 -3.10
C ALA A 155 7.85 7.35 -1.88
N ILE A 156 8.62 7.89 -0.92
CA ILE A 156 8.98 7.17 0.30
C ILE A 156 7.72 6.81 1.12
N LEU A 157 6.81 7.76 1.29
CA LEU A 157 5.57 7.53 2.04
C LEU A 157 4.66 6.52 1.32
N LEU A 158 4.62 6.56 -0.01
CA LEU A 158 3.88 5.61 -0.83
C LEU A 158 4.44 4.20 -0.65
N ILE A 159 5.76 4.04 -0.70
CA ILE A 159 6.44 2.77 -0.45
C ILE A 159 6.09 2.27 0.96
N ALA A 160 6.23 3.11 1.98
CA ALA A 160 5.91 2.75 3.37
C ALA A 160 4.44 2.31 3.53
N ALA A 161 3.50 3.01 2.88
CA ALA A 161 2.08 2.66 2.89
C ALA A 161 1.82 1.28 2.27
N HIS A 162 2.43 0.98 1.10
CA HIS A 162 2.25 -0.31 0.44
C HIS A 162 2.86 -1.47 1.25
N PHE A 163 4.02 -1.27 1.87
CA PHE A 163 4.58 -2.27 2.77
C PHE A 163 3.71 -2.50 4.02
N ALA A 164 3.09 -1.46 4.57
CA ALA A 164 2.13 -1.60 5.66
C ALA A 164 0.87 -2.38 5.23
N VAL A 165 0.38 -2.16 4.01
CA VAL A 165 -0.74 -2.93 3.42
C VAL A 165 -0.35 -4.40 3.23
N ILE A 166 0.83 -4.68 2.68
CA ILE A 166 1.34 -6.06 2.53
C ILE A 166 1.42 -6.74 3.89
N TRP A 167 1.95 -6.07 4.89
CA TRP A 167 2.01 -6.58 6.27
C TRP A 167 0.61 -6.90 6.81
N LEU A 168 -0.36 -6.02 6.59
CA LEU A 168 -1.77 -6.27 6.98
C LEU A 168 -2.33 -7.50 6.26
N ILE A 169 -2.08 -7.66 4.96
CA ILE A 169 -2.53 -8.82 4.17
C ILE A 169 -2.04 -10.14 4.80
N PHE A 170 -0.76 -10.22 5.15
CA PHE A 170 -0.20 -11.42 5.78
C PHE A 170 -0.81 -11.70 7.16
N ILE A 171 -1.01 -10.65 7.98
CA ILE A 171 -1.66 -10.80 9.28
C ILE A 171 -3.08 -11.33 9.10
N VAL A 172 -3.86 -10.72 8.21
CA VAL A 172 -5.25 -11.11 7.97
C VAL A 172 -5.34 -12.54 7.43
N ALA A 173 -4.47 -12.91 6.49
CA ALA A 173 -4.45 -14.26 5.93
C ALA A 173 -4.16 -15.33 6.99
N VAL A 174 -3.14 -15.10 7.85
CA VAL A 174 -2.81 -16.04 8.94
C VAL A 174 -3.94 -16.12 9.96
N ARG A 175 -4.58 -15.00 10.28
CA ARG A 175 -5.72 -14.97 11.21
C ARG A 175 -6.97 -15.63 10.63
N ALA A 176 -7.29 -15.38 9.36
CA ALA A 176 -8.38 -16.04 8.66
C ALA A 176 -8.19 -17.55 8.65
N ALA A 177 -6.97 -18.04 8.35
CA ALA A 177 -6.65 -19.46 8.44
C ALA A 177 -6.89 -20.03 9.84
N ALA A 178 -6.47 -19.32 10.89
CA ALA A 178 -6.67 -19.74 12.27
C ALA A 178 -8.16 -19.80 12.66
N VAL A 179 -8.98 -18.87 12.18
CA VAL A 179 -10.44 -18.85 12.39
C VAL A 179 -11.09 -20.04 11.68
N VAL A 180 -10.74 -20.30 10.41
CA VAL A 180 -11.26 -21.44 9.64
C VAL A 180 -10.93 -22.76 10.33
N ILE A 181 -9.69 -22.93 10.80
CA ILE A 181 -9.24 -24.11 11.52
C ILE A 181 -10.07 -24.29 12.81
N ARG A 182 -10.26 -23.22 13.58
CA ARG A 182 -11.03 -23.27 14.85
C ARG A 182 -12.50 -23.63 14.63
N ILE A 183 -13.15 -23.10 13.59
CA ILE A 183 -14.55 -23.43 13.28
C ILE A 183 -14.69 -24.91 12.91
N ARG A 184 -13.66 -25.49 12.26
CA ARG A 184 -13.63 -26.87 11.81
C ARG A 184 -12.98 -27.86 12.81
N GLU A 185 -12.48 -27.38 13.94
CA GLU A 185 -11.75 -28.21 14.96
C GLU A 185 -12.48 -29.46 15.44
N MET A 186 -13.77 -29.60 15.16
CA MET A 186 -14.53 -30.79 15.52
C MET A 186 -14.27 -32.03 14.63
N GLY A 187 -13.28 -32.01 13.72
CA GLY A 187 -13.00 -33.16 12.86
C GLY A 187 -11.76 -33.11 11.97
N LEU A 188 -10.96 -32.06 12.03
CA LEU A 188 -9.82 -31.94 11.12
C LEU A 188 -8.57 -32.68 11.62
N HIS A 189 -8.07 -33.62 10.82
CA HIS A 189 -6.76 -34.22 10.98
C HIS A 189 -5.68 -33.10 10.87
N ALA A 190 -4.53 -33.25 11.51
CA ALA A 190 -3.44 -32.26 11.54
C ALA A 190 -3.00 -31.79 10.12
N LEU A 191 -3.14 -32.65 9.11
CA LEU A 191 -2.82 -32.37 7.72
C LEU A 191 -3.74 -31.30 7.09
N ASP A 192 -5.03 -31.31 7.40
CA ASP A 192 -5.99 -30.35 6.84
C ASP A 192 -5.74 -28.93 7.37
N ALA A 193 -5.38 -28.80 8.64
CA ALA A 193 -5.01 -27.52 9.24
C ALA A 193 -3.75 -26.92 8.58
N GLN A 194 -2.79 -27.77 8.18
CA GLN A 194 -1.59 -27.34 7.50
C GLN A 194 -1.90 -26.86 6.07
N LEU A 195 -2.76 -27.56 5.33
CA LEU A 195 -3.21 -27.16 4.00
C LEU A 195 -3.90 -25.79 4.02
N VAL A 196 -4.82 -25.56 4.97
CA VAL A 196 -5.50 -24.26 5.12
C VAL A 196 -4.48 -23.13 5.33
N ARG A 197 -3.45 -23.33 6.16
CA ARG A 197 -2.39 -22.33 6.37
C ARG A 197 -1.56 -22.08 5.12
N VAL A 198 -1.22 -23.12 4.36
CA VAL A 198 -0.46 -23.01 3.10
C VAL A 198 -1.26 -22.23 2.08
N VAL A 199 -2.53 -22.59 1.87
CA VAL A 199 -3.42 -21.89 0.94
C VAL A 199 -3.57 -20.40 1.30
N ALA A 200 -3.80 -20.11 2.60
CA ALA A 200 -3.91 -18.73 3.06
C ALA A 200 -2.63 -17.91 2.79
N LYS A 201 -1.44 -18.52 3.01
CA LYS A 201 -0.17 -17.86 2.69
C LYS A 201 0.03 -17.65 1.18
N LEU A 202 -0.36 -18.62 0.35
CA LEU A 202 -0.29 -18.47 -1.11
C LEU A 202 -1.19 -17.33 -1.59
N VAL A 203 -2.42 -17.23 -1.09
CA VAL A 203 -3.32 -16.11 -1.38
C VAL A 203 -2.70 -14.79 -0.92
N ALA A 204 -2.11 -14.74 0.27
CA ALA A 204 -1.43 -13.54 0.76
C ALA A 204 -0.27 -13.12 -0.15
N VAL A 205 0.54 -14.07 -0.66
CA VAL A 205 1.62 -13.79 -1.60
C VAL A 205 1.09 -13.23 -2.92
N LEU A 206 0.02 -13.79 -3.47
CA LEU A 206 -0.59 -13.27 -4.71
C LEU A 206 -1.13 -11.85 -4.52
N LEU A 207 -1.80 -11.58 -3.38
CA LEU A 207 -2.26 -10.23 -3.06
C LEU A 207 -1.10 -9.26 -2.83
N ALA A 208 -0.05 -9.68 -2.15
CA ALA A 208 1.16 -8.87 -1.96
C ALA A 208 1.82 -8.53 -3.30
N LEU A 209 1.88 -9.48 -4.23
CA LEU A 209 2.40 -9.27 -5.57
C LEU A 209 1.57 -8.25 -6.36
N TYR A 210 0.24 -8.32 -6.27
CA TYR A 210 -0.66 -7.32 -6.84
C TYR A 210 -0.38 -5.91 -6.27
N VAL A 211 -0.22 -5.80 -4.95
CA VAL A 211 0.11 -4.52 -4.28
C VAL A 211 1.46 -3.98 -4.74
N LEU A 212 2.46 -4.85 -4.94
CA LEU A 212 3.78 -4.45 -5.46
C LEU A 212 3.72 -3.95 -6.90
N VAL A 213 2.94 -4.59 -7.77
CA VAL A 213 2.73 -4.11 -9.15
C VAL A 213 2.05 -2.74 -9.15
N ASN A 214 1.03 -2.55 -8.31
CA ASN A 214 0.36 -1.26 -8.15
C ASN A 214 1.31 -0.16 -7.61
N LEU A 215 2.21 -0.51 -6.69
CA LEU A 215 3.25 0.40 -6.22
C LEU A 215 4.18 0.81 -7.36
N ALA A 216 4.66 -0.15 -8.16
CA ALA A 216 5.55 0.12 -9.28
C ALA A 216 4.92 1.07 -10.31
N GLU A 217 3.63 0.84 -10.64
CA GLU A 217 2.86 1.72 -11.52
C GLU A 217 2.79 3.15 -10.99
N ARG A 218 2.49 3.32 -9.69
CA ARG A 218 2.41 4.63 -9.04
C ARG A 218 3.76 5.35 -8.97
N LEU A 219 4.86 4.61 -8.94
CA LEU A 219 6.22 5.15 -9.00
C LEU A 219 6.70 5.42 -10.44
N GLY A 220 5.85 5.21 -11.45
CA GLY A 220 6.18 5.42 -12.86
C GLY A 220 7.05 4.32 -13.47
N VAL A 221 7.20 3.18 -12.79
CA VAL A 221 7.93 2.03 -13.34
C VAL A 221 7.05 1.33 -14.38
N PRO A 222 7.55 1.03 -15.60
CA PRO A 222 6.79 0.36 -16.61
C PRO A 222 6.40 -1.05 -16.15
N ILE A 223 5.07 -1.31 -16.02
CA ILE A 223 4.54 -2.59 -15.51
C ILE A 223 4.63 -3.73 -16.53
N THR A 224 4.69 -3.43 -17.83
CA THR A 224 4.70 -4.45 -18.89
C THR A 224 5.85 -5.45 -18.75
N PRO A 225 7.13 -5.06 -18.52
CA PRO A 225 8.21 -6.01 -18.27
C PRO A 225 8.00 -6.82 -16.99
N MET A 226 7.42 -6.22 -15.95
CA MET A 226 7.13 -6.94 -14.70
C MET A 226 6.07 -8.02 -14.92
N LEU A 227 4.98 -7.70 -15.63
CA LEU A 227 3.93 -8.66 -15.97
C LEU A 227 4.45 -9.77 -16.89
N ALA A 228 5.32 -9.44 -17.85
CA ALA A 228 5.96 -10.43 -18.71
C ALA A 228 6.82 -11.40 -17.88
N GLY A 229 7.65 -10.88 -16.97
CA GLY A 229 8.45 -11.70 -16.05
C GLY A 229 7.60 -12.58 -15.15
N LEU A 230 6.52 -12.04 -14.59
CA LEU A 230 5.55 -12.80 -13.79
C LEU A 230 4.86 -13.89 -14.62
N GLY A 231 4.52 -13.62 -15.89
CA GLY A 231 3.93 -14.60 -16.80
C GLY A 231 4.88 -15.77 -17.07
N VAL A 232 6.14 -15.48 -17.40
CA VAL A 232 7.17 -16.53 -17.62
C VAL A 232 7.44 -17.30 -16.32
N GLY A 233 7.58 -16.60 -15.20
CA GLY A 233 7.75 -17.24 -13.88
C GLY A 233 6.55 -18.09 -13.49
N GLY A 234 5.32 -17.62 -13.76
CA GLY A 234 4.09 -18.37 -13.54
C GLY A 234 4.01 -19.63 -14.39
N LEU A 235 4.43 -19.57 -15.67
CA LEU A 235 4.52 -20.73 -16.54
C LEU A 235 5.52 -21.76 -16.00
N ALA A 236 6.70 -21.31 -15.55
CA ALA A 236 7.70 -22.21 -14.96
C ALA A 236 7.14 -22.92 -13.71
N VAL A 237 6.46 -22.20 -12.83
CA VAL A 237 5.78 -22.78 -11.65
C VAL A 237 4.68 -23.76 -12.08
N ALA A 238 3.86 -23.40 -13.07
CA ALA A 238 2.80 -24.27 -13.57
C ALA A 238 3.35 -25.60 -14.12
N LEU A 239 4.43 -25.55 -14.89
CA LEU A 239 5.11 -26.74 -15.40
C LEU A 239 5.72 -27.60 -14.28
N ALA A 240 6.28 -26.96 -13.25
CA ALA A 240 6.85 -27.67 -12.10
C ALA A 240 5.76 -28.40 -11.27
N ILE A 241 4.55 -27.83 -11.16
CA ILE A 241 3.44 -28.39 -10.37
C ILE A 241 2.61 -29.39 -11.20
N ARG A 242 2.74 -29.40 -12.51
CA ARG A 242 1.94 -30.22 -13.43
C ARG A 242 1.83 -31.68 -13.02
N PRO A 243 2.93 -32.43 -12.67
CA PRO A 243 2.81 -33.84 -12.28
C PRO A 243 1.99 -34.02 -11.00
N THR A 244 2.10 -33.09 -10.05
CA THR A 244 1.30 -33.11 -8.82
C THR A 244 -0.17 -32.92 -9.11
N LEU A 245 -0.50 -31.97 -10.01
CA LEU A 245 -1.87 -31.70 -10.41
C LEU A 245 -2.49 -32.89 -11.18
N GLU A 246 -1.72 -33.51 -12.08
CA GLU A 246 -2.13 -34.72 -12.80
C GLU A 246 -2.48 -35.85 -11.83
N ASN A 247 -1.70 -36.07 -10.78
CA ASN A 247 -1.99 -37.08 -9.76
C ASN A 247 -3.25 -36.74 -8.95
N VAL A 248 -3.44 -35.47 -8.58
CA VAL A 248 -4.64 -35.03 -7.84
C VAL A 248 -5.90 -35.20 -8.69
N VAL A 249 -5.83 -34.79 -9.97
CA VAL A 249 -6.95 -34.94 -10.92
C VAL A 249 -7.27 -36.41 -11.15
N ALA A 250 -6.26 -37.26 -11.34
CA ALA A 250 -6.43 -38.71 -11.50
C ALA A 250 -7.13 -39.34 -10.27
N GLY A 251 -6.69 -38.94 -9.04
CA GLY A 251 -7.33 -39.38 -7.82
C GLY A 251 -8.77 -38.90 -7.69
N PHE A 252 -9.07 -37.67 -8.10
CA PHE A 252 -10.43 -37.13 -8.11
C PHE A 252 -11.34 -37.87 -9.11
N VAL A 253 -10.86 -38.16 -10.33
CA VAL A 253 -11.58 -38.93 -11.35
C VAL A 253 -11.86 -40.33 -10.83
N LEU A 254 -10.87 -41.00 -10.21
CA LEU A 254 -11.06 -42.31 -9.61
C LEU A 254 -12.16 -42.31 -8.52
N PHE A 255 -12.25 -41.23 -7.77
CA PHE A 255 -13.25 -41.08 -6.72
C PHE A 255 -14.64 -40.73 -7.29
N ALA A 256 -14.69 -39.89 -8.33
CA ALA A 256 -15.95 -39.45 -8.97
C ALA A 256 -16.61 -40.58 -9.79
N ASP A 257 -15.81 -41.29 -10.58
CA ASP A 257 -16.30 -42.40 -11.43
C ASP A 257 -16.49 -43.71 -10.62
N ALA A 258 -15.87 -43.80 -9.44
CA ALA A 258 -15.91 -44.94 -8.53
C ALA A 258 -15.77 -46.30 -9.25
N PRO A 259 -14.79 -46.45 -10.18
CA PRO A 259 -14.59 -47.74 -10.87
C PRO A 259 -14.18 -48.84 -9.90
N VAL A 260 -13.66 -48.47 -8.72
CA VAL A 260 -13.28 -49.37 -7.63
C VAL A 260 -13.73 -48.75 -6.31
N ARG A 261 -14.39 -49.54 -5.44
CA ARG A 261 -14.89 -49.09 -4.14
C ARG A 261 -14.11 -49.72 -3.00
N ILE A 262 -13.99 -49.00 -1.89
CA ILE A 262 -13.40 -49.56 -0.66
C ILE A 262 -14.20 -50.76 -0.22
N GLY A 263 -13.53 -51.90 0.02
CA GLY A 263 -14.11 -53.18 0.39
C GLY A 263 -14.40 -54.12 -0.80
N GLU A 264 -14.27 -53.67 -2.05
CA GLU A 264 -14.40 -54.51 -3.22
C GLU A 264 -13.16 -55.38 -3.47
N PHE A 265 -13.39 -56.59 -3.94
CA PHE A 265 -12.33 -57.51 -4.35
C PHE A 265 -11.99 -57.21 -5.84
N CYS A 266 -10.75 -56.82 -6.07
CA CYS A 266 -10.29 -56.42 -7.41
C CYS A 266 -9.07 -57.22 -7.81
N GLU A 267 -8.97 -57.46 -9.13
CA GLU A 267 -7.79 -58.00 -9.79
C GLU A 267 -7.07 -56.86 -10.53
N PHE A 268 -5.76 -56.66 -10.24
CA PHE A 268 -4.93 -55.65 -10.84
C PHE A 268 -3.65 -56.28 -11.39
N GLY A 269 -3.62 -56.53 -12.71
CA GLY A 269 -2.54 -57.32 -13.32
C GLY A 269 -2.51 -58.74 -12.75
N ASP A 270 -1.40 -59.18 -12.20
CA ASP A 270 -1.24 -60.50 -11.58
C ASP A 270 -1.57 -60.56 -10.09
N LYS A 271 -2.12 -59.46 -9.53
CA LYS A 271 -2.41 -59.36 -8.08
C LYS A 271 -3.93 -59.27 -7.83
N MET A 272 -4.43 -60.09 -6.94
CA MET A 272 -5.79 -60.04 -6.46
C MET A 272 -5.82 -59.57 -5.01
N GLY A 273 -6.81 -58.77 -4.62
CA GLY A 273 -6.94 -58.29 -3.26
C GLY A 273 -8.18 -57.43 -3.03
N THR A 274 -8.44 -57.15 -1.76
CA THR A 274 -9.52 -56.22 -1.36
C THR A 274 -8.97 -54.82 -1.20
N VAL A 275 -9.68 -53.82 -1.68
CA VAL A 275 -9.31 -52.40 -1.58
C VAL A 275 -9.53 -51.94 -0.14
N GLU A 276 -8.46 -51.62 0.57
CA GLU A 276 -8.55 -51.14 1.96
C GLU A 276 -8.72 -49.61 2.02
N SER A 277 -8.03 -48.88 1.13
CA SER A 277 -8.12 -47.41 1.07
C SER A 277 -7.77 -46.86 -0.30
N ILE A 278 -8.38 -45.76 -0.69
CA ILE A 278 -8.07 -45.00 -1.91
C ILE A 278 -7.44 -43.70 -1.49
N GLY A 279 -6.19 -43.47 -1.87
CA GLY A 279 -5.44 -42.22 -1.60
C GLY A 279 -5.42 -41.28 -2.80
N LEU A 280 -5.28 -39.98 -2.55
CA LEU A 280 -5.10 -38.94 -3.57
C LEU A 280 -3.63 -38.80 -4.02
N ARG A 281 -2.82 -39.81 -3.83
CA ARG A 281 -1.41 -39.84 -4.27
C ARG A 281 -1.22 -40.83 -5.37
#